data_3b76aa6e9e83d794cbb3b84d0d78cbb7
#
_entry.id   3b76aa6e9e83d794cbb3b84d0d78cbb7
#
_cell.length_a   1.000
_cell.length_b   1.000
_cell.length_c   1.000
_cell.angle_alpha   90.00
_cell.angle_beta   90.00
_cell.angle_gamma   90.00
#
_symmetry.space_group_name_H-M   'P 1'
#
loop_
_entity.id
_entity.type
_entity.pdbx_description
1 polymer ?
#
loop_
_entity_poly.entity_id
_entity_poly.type
_entity_poly.pdbx_seq_one_letter_code
_entity_poly.pdbx_strand_id
1 'polypeptide(L)'
;MKTKKLIPVLVLAAAAAVPATSMAGTASANIGWSSDYIFRGIFQNKSSAYAGVDYSTDSGFYIGNWDADVGKGLENDLYFGYNAGDKVKWKVGYTGYFYSDDFDDTYNELNLGLYYGIFSLDVAVGKWDGFGNKQDYTFTSITIAPMKGPYYKIGSFSQDFSGSYFELGYTTHLKDLDVDLNFAWDHSSDLHVSTGGGDNAIVFGIKKTFALGGKK
;
A
#
# COMPACT_ATOMS: atom_id res chain seq x y z
N MET A 1 31.58 -13.93 0.32
CA MET A 1 30.45 -14.75 0.83
C MET A 1 29.33 -13.75 1.11
N LYS A 2 28.32 -13.68 0.21
CA LYS A 2 27.14 -12.85 0.43
C LYS A 2 26.28 -13.55 1.47
N THR A 3 26.13 -12.98 2.65
CA THR A 3 25.16 -13.43 3.65
C THR A 3 23.76 -13.21 3.06
N LYS A 4 23.06 -14.31 2.74
CA LYS A 4 21.63 -14.25 2.40
C LYS A 4 20.89 -13.66 3.62
N LYS A 5 20.34 -12.47 3.46
CA LYS A 5 19.40 -11.90 4.44
C LYS A 5 18.18 -12.85 4.43
N LEU A 6 18.02 -13.64 5.48
CA LEU A 6 16.80 -14.42 5.71
C LEU A 6 15.68 -13.43 6.01
N ILE A 7 14.83 -13.18 5.03
CA ILE A 7 13.57 -12.45 5.25
C ILE A 7 12.71 -13.37 6.12
N PRO A 8 12.20 -12.91 7.25
CA PRO A 8 11.34 -13.72 8.09
C PRO A 8 9.99 -13.94 7.42
N VAL A 9 9.85 -15.00 6.63
CA VAL A 9 8.55 -15.56 6.15
C VAL A 9 7.64 -15.98 7.32
N LEU A 10 8.01 -15.66 8.55
CA LEU A 10 7.39 -16.18 9.78
C LEU A 10 6.18 -15.36 10.28
N VAL A 11 5.84 -14.23 9.64
CA VAL A 11 4.79 -13.34 10.18
C VAL A 11 3.37 -13.82 9.84
N LEU A 12 3.18 -14.51 8.73
CA LEU A 12 1.85 -15.02 8.35
C LEU A 12 1.31 -16.12 9.28
N ALA A 13 2.20 -16.88 9.92
CA ALA A 13 1.81 -17.95 10.84
C ALA A 13 1.47 -17.45 12.25
N ALA A 14 1.94 -16.27 12.66
CA ALA A 14 1.69 -15.73 14.00
C ALA A 14 0.29 -15.11 14.15
N ALA A 15 -0.30 -14.61 13.07
CA ALA A 15 -1.65 -14.02 13.09
C ALA A 15 -2.75 -15.07 13.35
N ALA A 16 -2.53 -16.33 12.98
CA ALA A 16 -3.50 -17.43 13.18
C ALA A 16 -3.54 -17.96 14.62
N ALA A 17 -2.58 -17.61 15.48
CA ALA A 17 -2.42 -18.16 16.83
C ALA A 17 -2.88 -17.20 17.96
N VAL A 18 -3.38 -16.01 17.64
CA VAL A 18 -3.92 -15.10 18.67
C VAL A 18 -5.34 -15.56 19.05
N PRO A 19 -5.59 -15.94 20.31
CA PRO A 19 -6.93 -16.32 20.73
C PRO A 19 -7.86 -15.11 20.57
N ALA A 20 -8.89 -15.25 19.73
CA ALA A 20 -9.85 -14.21 19.36
C ALA A 20 -10.71 -13.65 20.50
N THR A 21 -10.47 -14.05 21.75
CA THR A 21 -11.42 -13.85 22.86
C THR A 21 -11.11 -12.66 23.77
N SER A 22 -10.04 -11.88 23.54
CA SER A 22 -9.70 -10.76 24.45
C SER A 22 -9.23 -9.46 23.79
N MET A 23 -9.28 -9.33 22.47
CA MET A 23 -8.77 -8.13 21.80
C MET A 23 -9.93 -7.20 21.43
N ALA A 24 -9.97 -6.02 22.04
CA ALA A 24 -10.87 -4.94 21.61
C ALA A 24 -10.35 -4.37 20.29
N GLY A 25 -10.80 -4.95 19.15
CA GLY A 25 -10.35 -4.56 17.81
C GLY A 25 -10.84 -5.50 16.73
N THR A 26 -10.46 -5.22 15.50
CA THR A 26 -10.83 -5.95 14.29
C THR A 26 -9.59 -6.51 13.62
N ALA A 27 -9.60 -7.81 13.29
CA ALA A 27 -8.59 -8.44 12.46
C ALA A 27 -9.19 -8.77 11.08
N SER A 28 -8.45 -8.53 10.02
CA SER A 28 -8.84 -8.88 8.65
C SER A 28 -7.66 -9.44 7.85
N ALA A 29 -7.98 -10.20 6.81
CA ALA A 29 -7.03 -10.58 5.78
C ALA A 29 -7.57 -10.16 4.42
N ASN A 30 -6.70 -9.92 3.48
CA ASN A 30 -7.09 -9.65 2.10
C ASN A 30 -6.22 -10.45 1.15
N ILE A 31 -6.81 -10.78 -0.01
CA ILE A 31 -6.11 -11.30 -1.18
C ILE A 31 -6.58 -10.54 -2.40
N GLY A 32 -5.73 -10.38 -3.37
CA GLY A 32 -6.10 -9.73 -4.62
C GLY A 32 -5.11 -9.99 -5.75
N TRP A 33 -5.46 -9.40 -6.87
CA TRP A 33 -4.67 -9.44 -8.08
C TRP A 33 -4.83 -8.12 -8.84
N SER A 34 -3.79 -7.65 -9.49
CA SER A 34 -3.77 -6.49 -10.37
C SER A 34 -3.13 -6.82 -11.71
N SER A 35 -3.68 -6.29 -12.80
CA SER A 35 -3.10 -6.45 -14.14
C SER A 35 -1.71 -5.84 -14.24
N ASP A 36 -1.50 -4.73 -13.54
CA ASP A 36 -0.23 -4.05 -13.38
C ASP A 36 -0.13 -3.60 -11.92
N TYR A 37 0.98 -3.89 -11.26
CA TYR A 37 1.28 -3.32 -9.97
C TYR A 37 2.04 -2.01 -10.19
N ILE A 38 1.38 -0.91 -9.90
CA ILE A 38 1.94 0.44 -9.95
C ILE A 38 1.92 1.02 -8.55
N PHE A 39 3.09 1.39 -8.04
CA PHE A 39 3.22 2.02 -6.74
C PHE A 39 3.66 3.47 -6.90
N ARG A 40 2.78 4.41 -6.54
CA ARG A 40 3.04 5.86 -6.62
C ARG A 40 3.53 6.33 -8.01
N GLY A 41 2.91 5.81 -9.05
CA GLY A 41 3.28 6.12 -10.44
C GLY A 41 4.50 5.38 -10.98
N ILE A 42 5.06 4.43 -10.24
CA ILE A 42 6.20 3.61 -10.64
C ILE A 42 5.73 2.17 -10.88
N PHE A 43 5.98 1.65 -12.07
CA PHE A 43 5.68 0.27 -12.43
C PHE A 43 6.56 -0.70 -11.64
N GLN A 44 5.94 -1.69 -10.99
CA GLN A 44 6.62 -2.74 -10.24
C GLN A 44 6.58 -4.08 -10.99
N ASN A 45 5.39 -4.54 -11.37
CA ASN A 45 5.22 -5.82 -12.03
C ASN A 45 3.94 -5.90 -12.85
N LYS A 46 3.89 -6.82 -13.79
CA LYS A 46 2.71 -7.22 -14.55
C LYS A 46 2.05 -8.45 -13.94
N SER A 47 0.70 -8.44 -13.86
CA SER A 47 -0.04 -9.60 -13.32
C SER A 47 0.36 -9.95 -11.88
N SER A 48 0.35 -8.96 -10.99
CA SER A 48 0.79 -9.11 -9.60
C SER A 48 -0.34 -9.64 -8.71
N ALA A 49 -0.09 -10.74 -8.02
CA ALA A 49 -0.91 -11.20 -6.91
C ALA A 49 -0.41 -10.57 -5.60
N TYR A 50 -1.33 -10.31 -4.67
CA TYR A 50 -0.99 -9.77 -3.37
C TYR A 50 -1.89 -10.33 -2.26
N ALA A 51 -1.40 -10.27 -1.03
CA ALA A 51 -2.13 -10.65 0.17
C ALA A 51 -1.71 -9.78 1.34
N GLY A 52 -2.56 -9.67 2.37
CA GLY A 52 -2.23 -8.92 3.57
C GLY A 52 -3.05 -9.33 4.76
N VAL A 53 -2.57 -8.95 5.95
CA VAL A 53 -3.28 -9.09 7.21
C VAL A 53 -3.17 -7.79 7.99
N ASP A 54 -4.29 -7.41 8.61
CA ASP A 54 -4.42 -6.18 9.36
C ASP A 54 -5.05 -6.44 10.71
N TYR A 55 -4.60 -5.71 11.71
CA TYR A 55 -5.27 -5.60 13.00
C TYR A 55 -5.40 -4.14 13.39
N SER A 56 -6.58 -3.74 13.84
CA SER A 56 -6.84 -2.40 14.36
C SER A 56 -7.61 -2.45 15.66
N THR A 57 -7.25 -1.60 16.62
CA THR A 57 -7.95 -1.45 17.89
C THR A 57 -9.06 -0.41 17.79
N ASP A 58 -10.05 -0.50 18.69
CA ASP A 58 -11.11 0.51 18.83
C ASP A 58 -10.53 1.90 19.20
N SER A 59 -9.34 1.96 19.81
CA SER A 59 -8.64 3.20 20.15
C SER A 59 -7.94 3.89 18.99
N GLY A 60 -7.77 3.19 17.84
CA GLY A 60 -7.16 3.74 16.63
C GLY A 60 -5.76 3.22 16.31
N PHE A 61 -5.12 2.44 17.18
CA PHE A 61 -3.86 1.76 16.83
C PHE A 61 -4.10 0.74 15.73
N TYR A 62 -3.18 0.63 14.78
CA TYR A 62 -3.18 -0.40 13.75
C TYR A 62 -1.78 -0.97 13.52
N ILE A 63 -1.74 -2.22 13.08
CA ILE A 63 -0.54 -2.92 12.62
C ILE A 63 -0.94 -3.88 11.50
N GLY A 64 -0.09 -4.07 10.52
CA GLY A 64 -0.35 -5.01 9.43
C GLY A 64 0.90 -5.39 8.66
N ASN A 65 0.66 -6.32 7.76
CA ASN A 65 1.61 -6.78 6.76
C ASN A 65 0.89 -6.88 5.42
N TRP A 66 1.58 -6.53 4.36
CA TRP A 66 1.12 -6.72 2.99
C TRP A 66 2.27 -7.23 2.14
N ASP A 67 1.98 -8.20 1.28
CA ASP A 67 2.94 -8.85 0.40
C ASP A 67 2.44 -8.78 -1.03
N ALA A 68 3.34 -8.53 -1.99
CA ALA A 68 3.03 -8.53 -3.42
C ALA A 68 4.11 -9.21 -4.26
N ASP A 69 3.68 -9.82 -5.35
CA ASP A 69 4.56 -10.33 -6.39
C ASP A 69 5.12 -9.16 -7.20
N VAL A 70 6.43 -9.00 -7.19
CA VAL A 70 7.16 -7.98 -7.98
C VAL A 70 7.89 -8.60 -9.17
N GLY A 71 7.50 -9.82 -9.58
CA GLY A 71 8.03 -10.55 -10.73
C GLY A 71 9.35 -11.26 -10.44
N LYS A 72 10.30 -10.59 -9.82
CA LYS A 72 11.54 -11.16 -9.31
C LYS A 72 11.52 -11.15 -7.78
N GLY A 73 10.71 -12.04 -7.20
CA GLY A 73 10.57 -12.14 -5.76
C GLY A 73 9.30 -11.47 -5.21
N LEU A 74 9.32 -11.14 -3.94
CA LEU A 74 8.21 -10.52 -3.21
C LEU A 74 8.63 -9.20 -2.59
N GLU A 75 7.74 -8.23 -2.63
CA GLU A 75 7.70 -7.10 -1.71
C GLU A 75 6.98 -7.53 -0.43
N ASN A 76 7.51 -7.12 0.71
CA ASN A 76 6.94 -7.37 2.02
C ASN A 76 6.91 -6.07 2.82
N ASP A 77 5.72 -5.58 3.11
CA ASP A 77 5.48 -4.34 3.84
C ASP A 77 5.07 -4.65 5.27
N LEU A 78 5.80 -4.12 6.23
CA LEU A 78 5.41 -4.13 7.63
C LEU A 78 5.06 -2.73 8.07
N TYR A 79 3.87 -2.53 8.60
CA TYR A 79 3.41 -1.20 8.98
C TYR A 79 2.65 -1.20 10.31
N PHE A 80 2.74 -0.08 11.01
CA PHE A 80 1.96 0.21 12.20
C PHE A 80 1.72 1.71 12.34
N GLY A 81 0.74 2.09 13.16
CA GLY A 81 0.45 3.50 13.40
C GLY A 81 -0.81 3.73 14.22
N TYR A 82 -1.28 4.95 14.11
CA TYR A 82 -2.44 5.43 14.84
C TYR A 82 -3.32 6.32 13.96
N ASN A 83 -4.62 6.05 13.99
CA ASN A 83 -5.64 6.86 13.34
C ASN A 83 -6.54 7.49 14.39
N ALA A 84 -6.89 8.76 14.21
CA ALA A 84 -7.84 9.44 15.08
C ALA A 84 -8.61 10.56 14.36
N GLY A 85 -9.56 11.16 15.08
CA GLY A 85 -10.40 12.25 14.62
C GLY A 85 -11.75 11.80 14.11
N ASP A 86 -12.72 12.71 14.13
CA ASP A 86 -14.11 12.49 13.69
C ASP A 86 -14.36 13.09 12.31
N LYS A 87 -14.58 14.42 12.25
CA LYS A 87 -14.82 15.17 11.00
C LYS A 87 -13.54 15.32 10.19
N VAL A 88 -12.46 15.71 10.86
CA VAL A 88 -11.10 15.70 10.32
C VAL A 88 -10.41 14.50 10.90
N LYS A 89 -10.13 13.50 10.06
CA LYS A 89 -9.37 12.30 10.45
C LYS A 89 -7.90 12.51 10.12
N TRP A 90 -7.03 11.97 10.95
CA TRP A 90 -5.59 12.00 10.72
C TRP A 90 -4.97 10.65 11.01
N LYS A 91 -3.84 10.41 10.39
CA LYS A 91 -3.03 9.21 10.53
C LYS A 91 -1.58 9.60 10.77
N VAL A 92 -0.92 8.87 11.67
CA VAL A 92 0.53 8.82 11.75
C VAL A 92 0.94 7.35 11.81
N GLY A 93 1.95 6.97 11.05
CA GLY A 93 2.40 5.58 10.97
C GLY A 93 3.81 5.45 10.45
N TYR A 94 4.30 4.23 10.50
CA TYR A 94 5.58 3.83 9.96
C TYR A 94 5.38 2.63 9.04
N THR A 95 6.13 2.58 7.94
CA THR A 95 6.18 1.45 7.02
C THR A 95 7.62 1.12 6.68
N GLY A 96 7.97 -0.17 6.79
CA GLY A 96 9.21 -0.72 6.24
C GLY A 96 8.85 -1.60 5.05
N TYR A 97 9.52 -1.38 3.92
CA TYR A 97 9.40 -2.18 2.70
C TYR A 97 10.64 -3.04 2.55
N PHE A 98 10.45 -4.32 2.34
CA PHE A 98 11.52 -5.31 2.21
C PHE A 98 11.30 -6.13 0.95
N TYR A 99 12.36 -6.45 0.24
CA TYR A 99 12.27 -7.18 -1.02
C TYR A 99 13.10 -8.47 -0.97
N SER A 100 12.60 -9.54 -1.59
CA SER A 100 13.37 -10.76 -1.82
C SER A 100 14.06 -10.74 -3.18
N ASP A 101 15.01 -11.66 -3.37
CA ASP A 101 15.68 -11.95 -4.64
C ASP A 101 16.36 -10.74 -5.31
N ASP A 102 16.83 -9.78 -4.50
CA ASP A 102 17.50 -8.55 -4.96
C ASP A 102 16.66 -7.77 -6.01
N PHE A 103 15.32 -7.72 -5.84
CA PHE A 103 14.45 -6.90 -6.68
C PHE A 103 14.71 -5.43 -6.42
N ASP A 104 14.69 -5.02 -5.15
CA ASP A 104 15.01 -3.67 -4.69
C ASP A 104 15.66 -3.74 -3.30
N ASP A 105 16.07 -2.60 -2.75
CA ASP A 105 16.60 -2.49 -1.40
C ASP A 105 15.52 -1.96 -0.44
N THR A 106 15.83 -1.90 0.84
CA THR A 106 14.91 -1.55 1.91
C THR A 106 14.50 -0.07 1.86
N TYR A 107 13.20 0.19 2.03
CA TYR A 107 12.66 1.52 2.30
C TYR A 107 12.10 1.59 3.72
N ASN A 108 12.18 2.78 4.31
CA ASN A 108 11.61 3.07 5.62
C ASN A 108 10.92 4.43 5.56
N GLU A 109 9.66 4.51 5.99
CA GLU A 109 8.84 5.71 5.88
C GLU A 109 8.13 6.07 7.19
N LEU A 110 8.10 7.36 7.49
CA LEU A 110 7.10 7.98 8.35
C LEU A 110 5.93 8.42 7.47
N ASN A 111 4.73 7.93 7.78
CA ASN A 111 3.53 8.20 7.03
C ASN A 111 2.61 9.13 7.80
N LEU A 112 2.13 10.19 7.15
CA LEU A 112 1.17 11.15 7.68
C LEU A 112 -0.04 11.22 6.76
N GLY A 113 -1.25 11.29 7.31
CA GLY A 113 -2.48 11.42 6.54
C GLY A 113 -3.44 12.42 7.18
N LEU A 114 -4.16 13.16 6.35
CA LEU A 114 -5.22 14.08 6.74
C LEU A 114 -6.41 13.91 5.80
N TYR A 115 -7.59 13.66 6.35
CA TYR A 115 -8.79 13.32 5.58
C TYR A 115 -9.96 14.17 6.01
N TYR A 116 -10.60 14.88 5.06
CA TYR A 116 -11.77 15.72 5.32
C TYR A 116 -12.73 15.71 4.13
N GLY A 117 -13.94 15.22 4.35
CA GLY A 117 -14.99 15.16 3.34
C GLY A 117 -14.55 14.32 2.15
N ILE A 118 -14.43 14.96 0.99
CA ILE A 118 -14.01 14.32 -0.26
C ILE A 118 -12.49 14.35 -0.48
N PHE A 119 -11.73 15.02 0.40
CA PHE A 119 -10.30 15.27 0.25
C PHE A 119 -9.48 14.37 1.16
N SER A 120 -8.38 13.84 0.62
CA SER A 120 -7.32 13.17 1.37
C SER A 120 -5.97 13.79 1.00
N LEU A 121 -5.13 14.02 2.00
CA LEU A 121 -3.73 14.40 1.86
C LEU A 121 -2.90 13.31 2.55
N ASP A 122 -1.99 12.69 1.82
CA ASP A 122 -1.04 11.73 2.36
C ASP A 122 0.39 12.21 2.09
N VAL A 123 1.24 12.11 3.10
CA VAL A 123 2.67 12.45 3.03
C VAL A 123 3.47 11.29 3.60
N ALA A 124 4.47 10.83 2.86
CA ALA A 124 5.45 9.87 3.31
C ALA A 124 6.84 10.50 3.26
N VAL A 125 7.53 10.53 4.40
CA VAL A 125 8.92 10.96 4.49
C VAL A 125 9.76 9.72 4.67
N GLY A 126 10.58 9.40 3.70
CA GLY A 126 11.23 8.11 3.58
C GLY A 126 12.71 8.18 3.29
N LYS A 127 13.31 7.01 3.46
CA LYS A 127 14.71 6.72 3.14
C LYS A 127 14.80 5.38 2.44
N TRP A 128 15.49 5.36 1.31
CA TRP A 128 15.86 4.16 0.57
C TRP A 128 17.33 3.81 0.83
N ASP A 129 17.64 2.53 1.09
CA ASP A 129 19.00 2.08 1.35
C ASP A 129 19.87 2.01 0.09
N GLY A 130 19.27 1.96 -1.11
CA GLY A 130 19.90 2.22 -2.41
C GLY A 130 21.09 1.34 -2.73
N PHE A 131 21.09 0.08 -2.27
CA PHE A 131 22.21 -0.85 -2.41
C PHE A 131 23.54 -0.26 -1.87
N GLY A 132 23.43 0.56 -0.81
CA GLY A 132 24.55 1.24 -0.17
C GLY A 132 24.70 2.72 -0.52
N ASN A 133 23.90 3.23 -1.46
CA ASN A 133 23.81 4.66 -1.79
C ASN A 133 22.47 5.21 -1.30
N LYS A 134 22.39 5.50 0.00
CA LYS A 134 21.16 5.95 0.65
C LYS A 134 20.63 7.24 0.05
N GLN A 135 19.30 7.28 -0.15
CA GLN A 135 18.59 8.44 -0.67
C GLN A 135 17.40 8.78 0.22
N ASP A 136 17.21 10.06 0.44
CA ASP A 136 16.06 10.59 1.17
C ASP A 136 14.97 11.01 0.18
N TYR A 137 13.71 10.80 0.52
CA TYR A 137 12.60 11.26 -0.29
C TYR A 137 11.42 11.71 0.55
N THR A 138 10.61 12.56 -0.05
CA THR A 138 9.26 12.86 0.41
C THR A 138 8.30 12.62 -0.74
N PHE A 139 7.30 11.77 -0.49
CA PHE A 139 6.17 11.59 -1.38
C PHE A 139 4.95 12.30 -0.81
N THR A 140 4.26 13.09 -1.63
CA THR A 140 3.02 13.77 -1.25
C THR A 140 1.93 13.45 -2.26
N SER A 141 0.73 13.10 -1.80
CA SER A 141 -0.42 12.93 -2.69
C SER A 141 -1.69 13.58 -2.15
N ILE A 142 -2.50 14.05 -3.09
CA ILE A 142 -3.86 14.54 -2.83
C ILE A 142 -4.83 13.64 -3.60
N THR A 143 -5.86 13.15 -2.91
CA THR A 143 -6.96 12.41 -3.52
C THR A 143 -8.26 13.17 -3.34
N ILE A 144 -9.08 13.21 -4.39
CA ILE A 144 -10.43 13.77 -4.40
C ILE A 144 -11.39 12.66 -4.79
N ALA A 145 -12.31 12.29 -3.90
CA ALA A 145 -13.34 11.28 -4.11
C ALA A 145 -14.73 11.92 -3.94
N PRO A 146 -15.29 12.57 -5.01
CA PRO A 146 -16.49 13.38 -4.90
C PRO A 146 -17.75 12.57 -4.64
N MET A 147 -17.72 11.28 -4.96
CA MET A 147 -18.81 10.33 -4.75
C MET A 147 -18.26 8.91 -4.61
N LYS A 148 -19.11 7.96 -4.26
CA LYS A 148 -18.72 6.54 -4.21
C LYS A 148 -18.37 6.03 -5.60
N GLY A 149 -17.18 5.51 -5.74
CA GLY A 149 -16.65 4.89 -6.97
C GLY A 149 -15.51 5.70 -7.60
N PRO A 150 -15.76 6.82 -8.27
CA PRO A 150 -14.72 7.58 -8.94
C PRO A 150 -13.84 8.37 -7.96
N TYR A 151 -12.55 8.47 -8.30
CA TYR A 151 -11.58 9.30 -7.58
C TYR A 151 -10.52 9.84 -8.53
N TYR A 152 -9.90 10.93 -8.11
CA TYR A 152 -8.77 11.60 -8.77
C TYR A 152 -7.64 11.69 -7.77
N LYS A 153 -6.43 11.32 -8.18
CA LYS A 153 -5.26 11.40 -7.33
C LYS A 153 -4.10 12.02 -8.08
N ILE A 154 -3.38 12.91 -7.41
CA ILE A 154 -2.11 13.45 -7.88
C ILE A 154 -1.08 13.10 -6.82
N GLY A 155 0.11 12.67 -7.23
CA GLY A 155 1.22 12.40 -6.34
C GLY A 155 2.53 12.91 -6.92
N SER A 156 3.46 13.28 -6.05
CA SER A 156 4.77 13.78 -6.44
C SER A 156 5.84 13.41 -5.41
N PHE A 157 7.00 13.08 -5.93
CA PHE A 157 8.23 12.92 -5.15
C PHE A 157 9.03 14.21 -5.08
N SER A 158 9.85 14.35 -4.04
CA SER A 158 10.82 15.44 -3.85
C SER A 158 12.01 14.95 -3.02
N GLN A 159 13.03 15.76 -2.91
CA GLN A 159 14.38 15.52 -2.38
C GLN A 159 15.26 14.80 -3.41
N ASP A 160 15.84 13.61 -3.07
CA ASP A 160 16.68 12.86 -3.99
C ASP A 160 15.86 12.14 -5.07
N PHE A 161 14.56 11.92 -4.83
CA PHE A 161 13.61 11.41 -5.83
C PHE A 161 12.87 12.56 -6.50
N SER A 162 12.50 12.35 -7.76
CA SER A 162 11.70 13.30 -8.54
C SER A 162 10.63 12.57 -9.33
N GLY A 163 9.68 13.34 -9.85
CA GLY A 163 8.61 12.84 -10.67
C GLY A 163 7.23 12.97 -10.01
N SER A 164 6.22 12.92 -10.82
CA SER A 164 4.83 13.05 -10.42
C SER A 164 3.93 12.14 -11.24
N TYR A 165 2.75 11.82 -10.71
CA TYR A 165 1.73 11.09 -11.44
C TYR A 165 0.34 11.63 -11.15
N PHE A 166 -0.54 11.32 -12.08
CA PHE A 166 -1.97 11.52 -11.98
C PHE A 166 -2.67 10.16 -12.15
N GLU A 167 -3.66 9.88 -11.32
CA GLU A 167 -4.47 8.67 -11.40
C GLU A 167 -5.94 9.05 -11.45
N LEU A 168 -6.64 8.52 -12.43
CA LEU A 168 -8.09 8.58 -12.54
C LEU A 168 -8.63 7.17 -12.30
N GLY A 169 -9.27 6.95 -11.18
CA GLY A 169 -9.71 5.63 -10.78
C GLY A 169 -11.21 5.51 -10.51
N TYR A 170 -11.65 4.27 -10.54
CA TYR A 170 -13.01 3.88 -10.16
C TYR A 170 -12.97 2.58 -9.37
N THR A 171 -13.56 2.58 -8.19
CA THR A 171 -13.72 1.37 -7.37
C THR A 171 -15.18 1.00 -7.21
N THR A 172 -15.51 -0.28 -7.24
CA THR A 172 -16.84 -0.77 -6.99
C THR A 172 -16.83 -2.10 -6.25
N HIS A 173 -17.86 -2.35 -5.47
CA HIS A 173 -18.05 -3.60 -4.74
C HIS A 173 -19.12 -4.45 -5.39
N LEU A 174 -18.76 -5.67 -5.80
CA LEU A 174 -19.67 -6.68 -6.34
C LEU A 174 -20.26 -7.50 -5.17
N LYS A 175 -21.45 -7.15 -4.75
CA LYS A 175 -22.10 -7.73 -3.55
C LYS A 175 -22.28 -9.24 -3.61
N ASP A 176 -22.64 -9.79 -4.76
CA ASP A 176 -22.94 -11.22 -4.91
C ASP A 176 -21.69 -12.10 -4.78
N LEU A 177 -20.52 -11.57 -5.10
CA LEU A 177 -19.24 -12.25 -4.99
C LEU A 177 -18.44 -11.78 -3.77
N ASP A 178 -18.88 -10.69 -3.13
CA ASP A 178 -18.18 -10.04 -2.02
C ASP A 178 -16.73 -9.73 -2.37
N VAL A 179 -16.54 -9.05 -3.52
CA VAL A 179 -15.22 -8.62 -4.02
C VAL A 179 -15.25 -7.16 -4.44
N ASP A 180 -14.12 -6.48 -4.28
CA ASP A 180 -13.90 -5.13 -4.80
C ASP A 180 -13.20 -5.20 -6.15
N LEU A 181 -13.67 -4.39 -7.11
CA LEU A 181 -13.02 -4.16 -8.40
C LEU A 181 -12.43 -2.76 -8.41
N ASN A 182 -11.25 -2.63 -8.97
CA ASN A 182 -10.58 -1.35 -9.23
C ASN A 182 -10.23 -1.22 -10.71
N PHE A 183 -10.49 -0.05 -11.26
CA PHE A 183 -10.05 0.36 -12.60
C PHE A 183 -9.35 1.70 -12.44
N ALA A 184 -8.17 1.84 -13.02
CA ALA A 184 -7.44 3.09 -13.00
C ALA A 184 -6.77 3.35 -14.34
N TRP A 185 -6.65 4.63 -14.68
CA TRP A 185 -5.73 5.13 -15.67
C TRP A 185 -4.69 5.98 -14.96
N ASP A 186 -3.44 5.62 -15.14
CA ASP A 186 -2.29 6.29 -14.57
C ASP A 186 -1.50 7.01 -15.66
N HIS A 187 -1.10 8.22 -15.36
CA HIS A 187 -0.17 9.00 -16.18
C HIS A 187 0.93 9.56 -15.30
N SER A 188 2.19 9.36 -15.69
CA SER A 188 3.34 9.86 -14.95
C SER A 188 4.22 10.79 -15.76
N SER A 189 4.96 11.65 -15.05
CA SER A 189 6.04 12.47 -15.57
C SER A 189 7.29 12.19 -14.74
N ASP A 190 8.38 11.84 -15.41
CA ASP A 190 9.65 11.41 -14.80
C ASP A 190 9.58 10.16 -13.90
N LEU A 191 8.45 9.42 -13.99
CA LEU A 191 8.22 8.10 -13.42
C LEU A 191 7.76 7.17 -14.54
N HIS A 192 7.85 5.84 -14.33
CA HIS A 192 7.48 4.88 -15.36
C HIS A 192 6.32 4.00 -14.87
N VAL A 193 5.10 4.23 -15.39
CA VAL A 193 3.88 3.47 -15.04
C VAL A 193 3.67 2.23 -15.89
N SER A 194 4.54 1.95 -16.88
CA SER A 194 4.41 0.77 -17.75
C SER A 194 5.75 0.08 -18.00
N THR A 195 5.70 -1.22 -18.34
CA THR A 195 6.86 -1.96 -18.84
C THR A 195 7.43 -1.27 -20.08
N GLY A 196 8.68 -0.89 -20.08
CA GLY A 196 9.32 -0.20 -21.20
C GLY A 196 9.36 1.32 -21.05
N GLY A 197 9.02 1.84 -19.88
CA GLY A 197 9.20 3.26 -19.56
C GLY A 197 8.14 4.18 -20.15
N GLY A 198 6.93 3.67 -20.41
CA GLY A 198 5.82 4.49 -20.88
C GLY A 198 5.20 5.31 -19.74
N ASP A 199 4.59 6.43 -20.11
CA ASP A 199 4.02 7.41 -19.18
C ASP A 199 2.53 7.14 -18.88
N ASN A 200 1.91 6.13 -19.49
CA ASN A 200 0.50 5.80 -19.31
C ASN A 200 0.29 4.31 -19.07
N ALA A 201 -0.62 3.99 -18.18
CA ALA A 201 -1.08 2.62 -17.93
C ALA A 201 -2.59 2.59 -17.67
N ILE A 202 -3.21 1.45 -17.99
CA ILE A 202 -4.59 1.12 -17.58
C ILE A 202 -4.48 -0.11 -16.69
N VAL A 203 -5.00 0.03 -15.47
CA VAL A 203 -4.93 -0.99 -14.44
C VAL A 203 -6.31 -1.53 -14.15
N PHE A 204 -6.40 -2.85 -14.03
CA PHE A 204 -7.56 -3.55 -13.50
C PHE A 204 -7.14 -4.36 -12.27
N GLY A 205 -7.90 -4.26 -11.19
CA GLY A 205 -7.66 -5.02 -9.96
C GLY A 205 -8.92 -5.67 -9.42
N ILE A 206 -8.72 -6.78 -8.71
CA ILE A 206 -9.75 -7.46 -7.93
C ILE A 206 -9.20 -7.78 -6.55
N LYS A 207 -10.01 -7.56 -5.51
CA LYS A 207 -9.65 -7.81 -4.11
C LYS A 207 -10.80 -8.43 -3.35
N LYS A 208 -10.50 -9.38 -2.46
CA LYS A 208 -11.42 -9.86 -1.44
C LYS A 208 -10.83 -9.65 -0.05
N THR A 209 -11.66 -9.15 0.86
CA THR A 209 -11.31 -8.97 2.27
C THR A 209 -12.14 -9.92 3.14
N PHE A 210 -11.48 -10.56 4.10
CA PHE A 210 -12.06 -11.50 5.06
C PHE A 210 -11.96 -10.92 6.47
N ALA A 211 -13.07 -10.89 7.20
CA ALA A 211 -13.03 -10.63 8.64
C ALA A 211 -12.51 -11.88 9.37
N LEU A 212 -11.41 -11.77 10.12
CA LEU A 212 -10.79 -12.87 10.86
C LEU A 212 -11.25 -12.95 12.33
N GLY A 213 -11.92 -11.92 12.82
CA GLY A 213 -12.45 -11.81 14.17
C GLY A 213 -12.85 -10.37 14.45
N GLY A 214 -13.76 -10.18 15.36
CA GLY A 214 -14.31 -8.89 15.75
C GLY A 214 -15.62 -9.13 16.49
N LYS A 215 -16.08 -8.14 17.23
CA LYS A 215 -17.42 -8.21 17.83
C LYS A 215 -18.46 -8.40 16.72
N LYS A 216 -19.25 -9.48 16.83
CA LYS A 216 -20.52 -9.59 16.09
C LYS A 216 -21.48 -8.54 16.62
#